data_f0eca8e472b17954837802063c1f2c5c
#
_entry.id   f0eca8e472b17954837802063c1f2c5c
#
_cell.length_a   1.000
_cell.length_b   1.000
_cell.length_c   1.000
_cell.angle_alpha   90.00
_cell.angle_beta   90.00
_cell.angle_gamma   90.00
#
_symmetry.space_group_name_H-M   'P 1'
#
loop_
_entity.id
_entity.type
_entity.pdbx_description
1 polymer ?
#
loop_
_entity_poly.entity_id
_entity_poly.type
_entity_poly.pdbx_seq_one_letter_code
_entity_poly.pdbx_strand_id
1 'polypeptide(L)'
;MATKRPKGLGRGLEALLGPKLQEGVHGETAPANPGLPASLLLADIQPGRYQPRTRMDEGALYELAESIKAQGIMQPILVRPVAGAARERPQFEIIAGERRYRAAKLAGLDSVPVLVRDVPDEAAAAMSLIENIQREDLNPLEEAQGLQRLVKEFGLTHELAAQAVGRSRSAASNLLRLLQLAEPVQTMLMAGDIDMGHARALLALDKATQITAANQVVARKLSVRETESLAKKLGAEFTLVASKPKKEKSRDLKRLEEELSDLLAAQVDVRVKRRVKRHGKFEQLGEVAIQFGSLDELGGLIERLRASRN
;
A
#
# COMPACT_ATOMS: atom_id res chain seq x y z
N MET A 1 32.50 4.04 15.68
CA MET A 1 31.27 3.38 16.17
C MET A 1 30.58 2.74 15.00
N ALA A 2 30.63 1.41 14.89
CA ALA A 2 30.08 0.65 13.77
C ALA A 2 28.60 0.38 14.02
N THR A 3 27.73 0.94 13.20
CA THR A 3 26.29 0.69 13.22
C THR A 3 26.01 -0.74 12.73
N LYS A 4 25.56 -1.60 13.65
CA LYS A 4 25.03 -2.93 13.35
C LYS A 4 23.83 -2.77 12.41
N ARG A 5 23.97 -3.17 11.15
CA ARG A 5 22.85 -3.37 10.22
C ARG A 5 21.95 -4.48 10.78
N PRO A 6 20.63 -4.28 10.88
CA PRO A 6 19.71 -5.36 11.25
C PRO A 6 19.82 -6.47 10.20
N LYS A 7 19.95 -7.72 10.67
CA LYS A 7 19.87 -8.91 9.83
C LYS A 7 18.42 -9.05 9.37
N GLY A 8 18.08 -8.46 8.23
CA GLY A 8 16.73 -8.55 7.66
C GLY A 8 16.48 -9.94 7.06
N LEU A 9 15.23 -10.35 7.11
CA LEU A 9 14.61 -11.56 6.54
C LEU A 9 14.93 -11.80 5.04
N GLY A 10 15.58 -10.88 4.33
CA GLY A 10 15.84 -10.98 2.90
C GLY A 10 16.55 -12.25 2.46
N ARG A 11 17.47 -12.81 3.29
CA ARG A 11 18.12 -14.09 3.02
C ARG A 11 17.24 -15.32 3.30
N GLY A 12 16.28 -15.18 4.24
CA GLY A 12 15.31 -16.24 4.53
C GLY A 12 14.25 -16.37 3.42
N LEU A 13 13.85 -15.26 2.81
CA LEU A 13 12.83 -15.26 1.76
C LEU A 13 13.34 -15.82 0.42
N GLU A 14 14.62 -15.61 0.07
CA GLU A 14 15.24 -16.28 -1.08
C GLU A 14 15.27 -17.81 -0.90
N ALA A 15 15.47 -18.28 0.33
CA ALA A 15 15.35 -19.70 0.67
C ALA A 15 13.89 -20.18 0.64
N LEU A 16 12.91 -19.29 0.83
CA LEU A 16 11.46 -19.59 0.86
C LEU A 16 10.84 -19.60 -0.55
N LEU A 17 11.28 -18.71 -1.42
CA LEU A 17 10.75 -18.60 -2.80
C LEU A 17 11.35 -19.66 -3.74
N GLY A 18 12.40 -20.40 -3.32
CA GLY A 18 13.10 -21.38 -4.13
C GLY A 18 13.83 -20.77 -5.33
N PRO A 19 14.77 -21.48 -5.96
CA PRO A 19 15.29 -21.04 -7.25
C PRO A 19 14.12 -21.02 -8.24
N LYS A 20 13.97 -19.91 -8.99
CA LYS A 20 13.04 -19.80 -10.11
C LYS A 20 13.13 -21.08 -10.93
N LEU A 21 12.01 -21.78 -11.08
CA LEU A 21 11.87 -22.82 -12.08
C LEU A 21 12.12 -22.16 -13.44
N GLN A 22 13.36 -22.27 -13.94
CA GLN A 22 13.64 -22.05 -15.34
C GLN A 22 12.99 -23.23 -16.06
N GLU A 23 11.95 -22.95 -16.80
CA GLU A 23 11.44 -23.87 -17.81
C GLU A 23 12.55 -24.12 -18.83
N GLY A 24 12.91 -25.38 -18.93
CA GLY A 24 13.74 -25.88 -20.03
C GLY A 24 15.19 -26.13 -19.68
N VAL A 25 15.52 -27.34 -19.25
CA VAL A 25 16.53 -28.24 -19.79
C VAL A 25 16.35 -29.63 -19.14
N HIS A 26 16.08 -30.65 -19.93
CA HIS A 26 16.19 -32.04 -19.55
C HIS A 26 17.64 -32.37 -19.19
N GLY A 27 17.87 -33.00 -18.04
CA GLY A 27 19.10 -33.66 -17.76
C GLY A 27 19.61 -33.47 -16.34
N GLU A 28 19.65 -34.58 -15.63
CA GLU A 28 20.42 -34.88 -14.43
C GLU A 28 19.81 -34.51 -13.07
N THR A 29 19.51 -35.59 -12.39
CA THR A 29 19.13 -35.79 -11.02
C THR A 29 19.83 -34.83 -10.02
N ALA A 30 19.11 -33.79 -9.58
CA ALA A 30 19.49 -33.14 -8.34
C ALA A 30 19.26 -34.13 -7.17
N PRO A 31 20.19 -34.22 -6.20
CA PRO A 31 20.03 -35.12 -5.07
C PRO A 31 18.74 -34.70 -4.32
N ALA A 32 17.78 -35.62 -4.27
CA ALA A 32 16.63 -35.52 -3.39
C ALA A 32 17.15 -35.28 -1.97
N ASN A 33 16.68 -34.21 -1.29
CA ASN A 33 16.98 -34.01 0.12
C ASN A 33 16.60 -35.28 0.88
N PRO A 34 17.55 -36.04 1.43
CA PRO A 34 17.26 -37.32 2.07
C PRO A 34 16.51 -37.02 3.36
N GLY A 35 15.26 -37.46 3.44
CA GLY A 35 14.51 -37.48 4.71
C GLY A 35 13.19 -36.72 4.78
N LEU A 36 12.67 -36.14 3.69
CA LEU A 36 11.32 -35.57 3.70
C LEU A 36 10.28 -36.69 3.59
N PRO A 37 9.45 -36.95 4.63
CA PRO A 37 8.43 -37.97 4.54
C PRO A 37 7.41 -37.57 3.45
N ALA A 38 7.14 -38.49 2.53
CA ALA A 38 6.10 -38.30 1.50
C ALA A 38 4.68 -38.35 2.10
N SER A 39 4.52 -38.92 3.28
CA SER A 39 3.25 -39.07 4.00
C SER A 39 3.47 -39.05 5.52
N LEU A 40 2.56 -38.46 6.26
CA LEU A 40 2.55 -38.44 7.74
C LEU A 40 1.21 -38.93 8.25
N LEU A 41 1.23 -39.51 9.46
CA LEU A 41 0.03 -39.82 10.18
C LEU A 41 -0.68 -38.53 10.62
N LEU A 42 -2.01 -38.50 10.52
CA LEU A 42 -2.80 -37.35 10.98
C LEU A 42 -2.63 -37.07 12.49
N ALA A 43 -2.33 -38.12 13.29
CA ALA A 43 -2.03 -37.98 14.71
C ALA A 43 -0.74 -37.23 14.99
N ASP A 44 0.24 -37.21 14.06
CA ASP A 44 1.53 -36.52 14.20
C ASP A 44 1.45 -35.04 13.78
N ILE A 45 0.31 -34.60 13.27
CA ILE A 45 0.10 -33.25 12.74
C ILE A 45 -0.83 -32.47 13.64
N GLN A 46 -0.43 -31.24 13.99
CA GLN A 46 -1.28 -30.30 14.72
C GLN A 46 -1.67 -29.10 13.85
N PRO A 47 -2.84 -28.47 14.14
CA PRO A 47 -3.24 -27.21 13.48
C PRO A 47 -2.19 -26.12 13.64
N GLY A 48 -2.05 -25.26 12.63
CA GLY A 48 -1.13 -24.14 12.65
C GLY A 48 -1.57 -23.02 13.61
N ARG A 49 -0.62 -22.44 14.35
CA ARG A 49 -0.86 -21.31 15.27
C ARG A 49 -1.33 -20.03 14.57
N TYR A 50 -1.00 -19.89 13.29
CA TYR A 50 -1.19 -18.65 12.53
C TYR A 50 -2.38 -18.72 11.55
N GLN A 51 -3.37 -19.57 11.83
CA GLN A 51 -4.53 -19.77 10.95
C GLN A 51 -5.59 -18.68 11.14
N PRO A 52 -5.84 -17.80 10.15
CA PRO A 52 -6.77 -16.67 10.29
C PRO A 52 -8.26 -17.08 10.16
N ARG A 53 -8.55 -18.29 9.65
CA ARG A 53 -9.93 -18.77 9.48
C ARG A 53 -10.51 -19.33 10.76
N THR A 54 -11.28 -18.52 11.49
CA THR A 54 -12.10 -18.95 12.62
C THR A 54 -13.44 -19.55 12.22
N ARG A 55 -13.98 -19.17 11.04
CA ARG A 55 -15.24 -19.73 10.51
C ARG A 55 -14.96 -20.47 9.22
N MET A 56 -15.25 -21.76 9.20
CA MET A 56 -15.26 -22.59 7.99
C MET A 56 -16.71 -22.96 7.68
N ASP A 57 -17.07 -22.88 6.41
CA ASP A 57 -18.32 -23.43 5.93
C ASP A 57 -18.24 -24.95 6.04
N GLU A 58 -19.10 -25.52 6.90
CA GLU A 58 -19.16 -26.95 7.15
C GLU A 58 -19.60 -27.72 5.90
N GLY A 59 -20.53 -27.17 5.11
CA GLY A 59 -20.97 -27.79 3.86
C GLY A 59 -19.82 -27.96 2.87
N ALA A 60 -19.07 -26.89 2.61
CA ALA A 60 -17.90 -26.93 1.74
C ALA A 60 -16.75 -27.81 2.29
N LEU A 61 -16.70 -28.05 3.60
CA LEU A 61 -15.74 -28.97 4.20
C LEU A 61 -16.14 -30.42 3.99
N TYR A 62 -17.44 -30.76 4.09
CA TYR A 62 -17.98 -32.11 3.81
C TYR A 62 -17.82 -32.48 2.33
N GLU A 63 -18.12 -31.57 1.40
CA GLU A 63 -17.88 -31.78 -0.03
C GLU A 63 -16.41 -32.11 -0.32
N LEU A 64 -15.49 -31.37 0.31
CA LEU A 64 -14.06 -31.65 0.18
C LEU A 64 -13.67 -32.99 0.78
N ALA A 65 -14.30 -33.42 1.91
CA ALA A 65 -14.04 -34.71 2.52
C ALA A 65 -14.49 -35.86 1.62
N GLU A 66 -15.65 -35.75 0.98
CA GLU A 66 -16.14 -36.79 0.02
C GLU A 66 -15.24 -36.85 -1.21
N SER A 67 -14.75 -35.68 -1.74
CA SER A 67 -13.78 -35.67 -2.81
C SER A 67 -12.46 -36.34 -2.41
N ILE A 68 -11.99 -36.12 -1.19
CA ILE A 68 -10.75 -36.73 -0.67
C ILE A 68 -10.92 -38.23 -0.49
N LYS A 69 -12.10 -38.72 -0.07
CA LYS A 69 -12.39 -40.19 -0.02
C LYS A 69 -12.26 -40.81 -1.40
N ALA A 70 -12.80 -40.15 -2.42
CA ALA A 70 -12.86 -40.71 -3.77
C ALA A 70 -11.50 -40.64 -4.50
N GLN A 71 -10.74 -39.57 -4.35
CA GLN A 71 -9.56 -39.28 -5.18
C GLN A 71 -8.25 -39.14 -4.38
N GLY A 72 -8.32 -39.13 -3.04
CA GLY A 72 -7.19 -38.81 -2.19
C GLY A 72 -6.87 -37.31 -2.17
N ILE A 73 -5.76 -36.96 -1.52
CA ILE A 73 -5.27 -35.59 -1.44
C ILE A 73 -4.31 -35.32 -2.62
N MET A 74 -4.75 -34.56 -3.60
CA MET A 74 -3.96 -34.22 -4.79
C MET A 74 -2.82 -33.26 -4.48
N GLN A 75 -3.01 -32.30 -3.58
CA GLN A 75 -2.01 -31.34 -3.16
C GLN A 75 -1.54 -31.64 -1.74
N PRO A 76 -0.21 -31.86 -1.51
CA PRO A 76 0.33 -32.12 -0.18
C PRO A 76 0.02 -30.97 0.81
N ILE A 77 -0.09 -31.32 2.08
CA ILE A 77 -0.21 -30.36 3.19
C ILE A 77 1.20 -29.86 3.51
N LEU A 78 1.39 -28.55 3.62
CA LEU A 78 2.69 -27.97 3.99
C LEU A 78 2.81 -27.95 5.51
N VAL A 79 3.83 -28.62 6.04
CA VAL A 79 4.08 -28.74 7.47
C VAL A 79 5.53 -28.40 7.84
N ARG A 80 5.74 -28.11 9.12
CA ARG A 80 7.09 -27.96 9.70
C ARG A 80 7.24 -28.81 10.95
N PRO A 81 8.47 -29.24 11.30
CA PRO A 81 8.71 -29.90 12.58
C PRO A 81 8.50 -28.93 13.74
N VAL A 82 7.94 -29.42 14.85
CA VAL A 82 7.79 -28.67 16.09
C VAL A 82 9.01 -28.92 16.96
N ALA A 83 9.77 -27.86 17.29
CA ALA A 83 10.95 -27.97 18.13
C ALA A 83 10.58 -28.46 19.55
N GLY A 84 11.28 -29.47 20.05
CA GLY A 84 11.09 -30.00 21.41
C GLY A 84 9.84 -30.85 21.60
N ALA A 85 9.20 -31.34 20.52
CA ALA A 85 8.09 -32.28 20.62
C ALA A 85 8.57 -33.62 21.25
N ALA A 86 7.92 -34.03 22.34
CA ALA A 86 8.08 -35.38 22.88
C ALA A 86 7.40 -36.40 21.95
N ARG A 87 7.85 -37.65 21.96
CA ARG A 87 7.30 -38.74 21.10
C ARG A 87 5.80 -38.94 21.20
N GLU A 88 5.17 -38.50 22.28
CA GLU A 88 3.72 -38.63 22.55
C GLU A 88 2.91 -37.40 22.11
N ARG A 89 3.52 -36.40 21.47
CA ARG A 89 2.86 -35.16 21.02
C ARG A 89 2.97 -35.00 19.51
N PRO A 90 2.08 -34.22 18.88
CA PRO A 90 2.21 -33.90 17.47
C PRO A 90 3.61 -33.34 17.16
N GLN A 91 4.28 -33.91 16.15
CA GLN A 91 5.66 -33.59 15.80
C GLN A 91 5.73 -32.53 14.70
N PHE A 92 4.62 -32.31 14.01
CA PHE A 92 4.54 -31.40 12.89
C PHE A 92 3.38 -30.41 13.07
N GLU A 93 3.59 -29.18 12.61
CA GLU A 93 2.60 -28.10 12.62
C GLU A 93 2.28 -27.69 11.18
N ILE A 94 0.99 -27.48 10.89
CA ILE A 94 0.52 -27.06 9.57
C ILE A 94 0.90 -25.60 9.32
N ILE A 95 1.61 -25.34 8.21
CA ILE A 95 1.84 -24.02 7.66
C ILE A 95 0.69 -23.64 6.73
N ALA A 96 0.34 -24.54 5.78
CA ALA A 96 -0.74 -24.34 4.81
C ALA A 96 -1.47 -25.64 4.51
N GLY A 97 -2.78 -25.55 4.23
CA GLY A 97 -3.61 -26.70 3.90
C GLY A 97 -4.50 -27.20 5.05
N GLU A 98 -4.83 -26.36 6.03
CA GLU A 98 -5.71 -26.70 7.17
C GLU A 98 -7.06 -27.32 6.74
N ARG A 99 -7.69 -26.80 5.66
CA ARG A 99 -8.95 -27.39 5.14
C ARG A 99 -8.77 -28.84 4.68
N ARG A 100 -7.66 -29.12 3.97
CA ARG A 100 -7.33 -30.49 3.52
C ARG A 100 -7.08 -31.42 4.70
N TYR A 101 -6.39 -30.94 5.73
CA TYR A 101 -6.18 -31.70 6.97
C TYR A 101 -7.51 -32.06 7.66
N ARG A 102 -8.41 -31.07 7.86
CA ARG A 102 -9.71 -31.30 8.49
C ARG A 102 -10.61 -32.18 7.63
N ALA A 103 -10.64 -31.98 6.33
CA ALA A 103 -11.40 -32.81 5.41
C ALA A 103 -10.85 -34.24 5.38
N ALA A 104 -9.54 -34.45 5.43
CA ALA A 104 -8.94 -35.79 5.54
C ALA A 104 -9.33 -36.51 6.84
N LYS A 105 -9.38 -35.76 7.95
CA LYS A 105 -9.86 -36.30 9.23
C LYS A 105 -11.34 -36.71 9.18
N LEU A 106 -12.19 -35.89 8.54
CA LEU A 106 -13.60 -36.22 8.30
C LEU A 106 -13.76 -37.40 7.33
N ALA A 107 -12.88 -37.53 6.36
CA ALA A 107 -12.84 -38.64 5.41
C ALA A 107 -12.37 -39.95 6.05
N GLY A 108 -11.84 -39.92 7.28
CA GLY A 108 -11.36 -41.09 7.99
C GLY A 108 -10.01 -41.61 7.47
N LEU A 109 -9.18 -40.77 6.91
CA LEU A 109 -7.82 -41.17 6.50
C LEU A 109 -6.90 -41.25 7.73
N ASP A 110 -6.00 -42.23 7.74
CA ASP A 110 -4.97 -42.35 8.79
C ASP A 110 -3.72 -41.49 8.49
N SER A 111 -3.42 -41.31 7.21
CA SER A 111 -2.24 -40.59 6.78
C SER A 111 -2.54 -39.66 5.60
N VAL A 112 -1.70 -38.63 5.44
CA VAL A 112 -1.84 -37.61 4.40
C VAL A 112 -0.51 -37.28 3.76
N PRO A 113 -0.48 -36.97 2.45
CA PRO A 113 0.72 -36.50 1.80
C PRO A 113 1.09 -35.11 2.32
N VAL A 114 2.38 -34.94 2.63
CA VAL A 114 2.92 -33.69 3.20
C VAL A 114 4.18 -33.24 2.50
N LEU A 115 4.39 -31.93 2.51
CA LEU A 115 5.66 -31.30 2.19
C LEU A 115 6.23 -30.72 3.47
N VAL A 116 7.32 -31.29 3.97
CA VAL A 116 7.99 -30.80 5.19
C VAL A 116 8.96 -29.69 4.83
N ARG A 117 8.86 -28.57 5.54
CA ARG A 117 9.80 -27.46 5.48
C ARG A 117 10.30 -27.13 6.88
N ASP A 118 11.61 -27.20 7.06
CA ASP A 118 12.24 -26.76 8.31
C ASP A 118 12.45 -25.24 8.22
N VAL A 119 11.52 -24.49 8.80
CA VAL A 119 11.51 -23.03 8.76
C VAL A 119 11.24 -22.46 10.14
N PRO A 120 11.87 -21.32 10.51
CA PRO A 120 11.58 -20.62 11.76
C PRO A 120 10.10 -20.19 11.86
N ASP A 121 9.61 -19.95 13.07
CA ASP A 121 8.24 -19.50 13.37
C ASP A 121 7.83 -18.30 12.52
N GLU A 122 8.70 -17.32 12.43
CA GLU A 122 8.46 -16.08 11.68
C GLU A 122 8.29 -16.33 10.17
N ALA A 123 9.10 -17.22 9.60
CA ALA A 123 8.99 -17.59 8.21
C ALA A 123 7.72 -18.42 7.94
N ALA A 124 7.36 -19.33 8.84
CA ALA A 124 6.12 -20.11 8.74
C ALA A 124 4.88 -19.20 8.78
N ALA A 125 4.87 -18.21 9.67
CA ALA A 125 3.82 -17.21 9.76
C ALA A 125 3.70 -16.37 8.48
N ALA A 126 4.83 -15.92 7.92
CA ALA A 126 4.87 -15.20 6.64
C ALA A 126 4.33 -16.06 5.49
N MET A 127 4.73 -17.35 5.39
CA MET A 127 4.24 -18.28 4.37
C MET A 127 2.73 -18.50 4.45
N SER A 128 2.20 -18.69 5.67
CA SER A 128 0.75 -18.82 5.89
C SER A 128 -0.01 -17.56 5.48
N LEU A 129 0.53 -16.39 5.75
CA LEU A 129 -0.06 -15.12 5.33
C LEU A 129 -0.01 -14.94 3.81
N ILE A 130 1.10 -15.27 3.16
CA ILE A 130 1.25 -15.23 1.70
C ILE A 130 0.23 -16.16 1.02
N GLU A 131 0.10 -17.39 1.49
CA GLU A 131 -0.90 -18.34 0.95
C GLU A 131 -2.31 -17.78 1.07
N ASN A 132 -2.63 -17.19 2.23
CA ASN A 132 -3.95 -16.58 2.44
C ASN A 132 -4.21 -15.38 1.51
N ILE A 133 -3.19 -14.57 1.21
CA ILE A 133 -3.32 -13.43 0.27
C ILE A 133 -3.48 -13.91 -1.19
N GLN A 134 -2.92 -15.07 -1.55
CA GLN A 134 -3.01 -15.61 -2.90
C GLN A 134 -4.36 -16.25 -3.24
N ARG A 135 -5.34 -16.18 -2.32
CA ARG A 135 -6.68 -16.70 -2.58
C ARG A 135 -7.43 -15.81 -3.55
N GLU A 136 -8.23 -16.46 -4.41
CA GLU A 136 -9.01 -15.77 -5.46
C GLU A 136 -10.25 -15.02 -4.90
N ASP A 137 -10.69 -15.35 -3.70
CA ASP A 137 -11.92 -14.83 -3.08
C ASP A 137 -11.71 -13.59 -2.19
N LEU A 138 -10.48 -13.04 -2.14
CA LEU A 138 -10.19 -11.85 -1.35
C LEU A 138 -10.65 -10.56 -2.04
N ASN A 139 -11.22 -9.65 -1.23
CA ASN A 139 -11.46 -8.30 -1.70
C ASN A 139 -10.15 -7.46 -1.73
N PRO A 140 -10.10 -6.38 -2.52
CA PRO A 140 -8.88 -5.57 -2.66
C PRO A 140 -8.35 -4.96 -1.36
N LEU A 141 -9.20 -4.69 -0.38
CA LEU A 141 -8.79 -4.15 0.92
C LEU A 141 -8.20 -5.23 1.82
N GLU A 142 -8.73 -6.46 1.79
CA GLU A 142 -8.14 -7.59 2.49
C GLU A 142 -6.76 -7.93 1.94
N GLU A 143 -6.61 -7.94 0.61
CA GLU A 143 -5.31 -8.13 -0.05
C GLU A 143 -4.33 -7.02 0.36
N ALA A 144 -4.79 -5.74 0.39
CA ALA A 144 -3.99 -4.62 0.84
C ALA A 144 -3.57 -4.73 2.32
N GLN A 145 -4.47 -5.16 3.20
CA GLN A 145 -4.18 -5.41 4.61
C GLN A 145 -3.15 -6.53 4.79
N GLY A 146 -3.31 -7.62 4.05
CA GLY A 146 -2.34 -8.70 4.04
C GLY A 146 -0.95 -8.25 3.61
N LEU A 147 -0.85 -7.49 2.50
CA LEU A 147 0.40 -6.88 2.03
C LEU A 147 1.01 -5.93 3.08
N GLN A 148 0.18 -5.13 3.75
CA GLN A 148 0.65 -4.23 4.81
C GLN A 148 1.23 -5.00 5.99
N ARG A 149 0.62 -6.14 6.37
CA ARG A 149 1.13 -7.02 7.41
C ARG A 149 2.47 -7.62 7.03
N LEU A 150 2.64 -8.10 5.78
CA LEU A 150 3.93 -8.60 5.29
C LEU A 150 5.04 -7.54 5.43
N VAL A 151 4.73 -6.28 5.14
CA VAL A 151 5.70 -5.18 5.27
C VAL A 151 5.98 -4.84 6.75
N LYS A 152 4.93 -4.71 7.58
CA LYS A 152 5.07 -4.22 8.96
C LYS A 152 5.54 -5.28 9.95
N GLU A 153 4.97 -6.49 9.88
CA GLU A 153 5.24 -7.57 10.85
C GLU A 153 6.50 -8.35 10.48
N PHE A 154 6.74 -8.55 9.18
CA PHE A 154 7.85 -9.36 8.69
C PHE A 154 8.99 -8.54 8.06
N GLY A 155 8.91 -7.21 8.09
CA GLY A 155 9.99 -6.32 7.63
C GLY A 155 10.29 -6.42 6.13
N LEU A 156 9.36 -6.96 5.31
CA LEU A 156 9.55 -7.06 3.87
C LEU A 156 9.51 -5.69 3.21
N THR A 157 10.31 -5.50 2.17
CA THR A 157 10.14 -4.34 1.29
C THR A 157 8.85 -4.49 0.47
N HIS A 158 8.28 -3.37 0.00
CA HIS A 158 7.08 -3.41 -0.87
C HIS A 158 7.29 -4.28 -2.11
N GLU A 159 8.51 -4.32 -2.63
CA GLU A 159 8.88 -5.12 -3.80
C GLU A 159 8.89 -6.61 -3.48
N LEU A 160 9.51 -7.01 -2.37
CA LEU A 160 9.54 -8.40 -1.92
C LEU A 160 8.15 -8.90 -1.53
N ALA A 161 7.34 -8.09 -0.87
CA ALA A 161 5.95 -8.42 -0.54
C ALA A 161 5.11 -8.61 -1.81
N ALA A 162 5.25 -7.73 -2.82
CA ALA A 162 4.57 -7.88 -4.10
C ALA A 162 4.98 -9.17 -4.82
N GLN A 163 6.28 -9.44 -4.90
CA GLN A 163 6.82 -10.65 -5.52
C GLN A 163 6.32 -11.93 -4.81
N ALA A 164 6.29 -11.92 -3.47
CA ALA A 164 5.83 -13.06 -2.68
C ALA A 164 4.37 -13.44 -2.96
N VAL A 165 3.51 -12.44 -3.23
CA VAL A 165 2.09 -12.67 -3.54
C VAL A 165 1.80 -12.77 -5.05
N GLY A 166 2.84 -12.78 -5.91
CA GLY A 166 2.68 -12.89 -7.36
C GLY A 166 2.15 -11.62 -8.03
N ARG A 167 2.32 -10.45 -7.41
CA ARG A 167 1.88 -9.14 -7.95
C ARG A 167 3.07 -8.30 -8.42
N SER A 168 2.81 -7.40 -9.37
CA SER A 168 3.79 -6.39 -9.73
C SER A 168 3.95 -5.35 -8.59
N ARG A 169 5.13 -4.73 -8.46
CA ARG A 169 5.40 -3.65 -7.50
C ARG A 169 4.37 -2.51 -7.61
N SER A 170 3.97 -2.15 -8.83
CA SER A 170 2.96 -1.11 -9.07
C SER A 170 1.57 -1.52 -8.59
N ALA A 171 1.15 -2.77 -8.81
CA ALA A 171 -0.12 -3.29 -8.32
C ALA A 171 -0.16 -3.31 -6.80
N ALA A 172 0.87 -3.84 -6.13
CA ALA A 172 0.96 -3.84 -4.67
C ALA A 172 0.98 -2.43 -4.06
N SER A 173 1.69 -1.49 -4.69
CA SER A 173 1.68 -0.08 -4.26
C SER A 173 0.29 0.55 -4.38
N ASN A 174 -0.45 0.26 -5.45
CA ASN A 174 -1.83 0.72 -5.62
C ASN A 174 -2.77 0.13 -4.57
N LEU A 175 -2.64 -1.16 -4.25
CA LEU A 175 -3.41 -1.81 -3.19
C LEU A 175 -3.14 -1.17 -1.82
N LEU A 176 -1.86 -1.01 -1.44
CA LEU A 176 -1.49 -0.39 -0.17
C LEU A 176 -2.02 1.04 -0.03
N ARG A 177 -2.13 1.78 -1.12
CA ARG A 177 -2.72 3.13 -1.11
C ARG A 177 -4.21 3.12 -0.78
N LEU A 178 -4.97 2.05 -1.08
CA LEU A 178 -6.40 1.96 -0.75
C LEU A 178 -6.65 2.02 0.75
N LEU A 179 -5.69 1.61 1.57
CA LEU A 179 -5.78 1.71 3.03
C LEU A 179 -5.74 3.17 3.54
N GLN A 180 -5.39 4.13 2.68
CA GLN A 180 -5.39 5.56 3.00
C GLN A 180 -6.74 6.23 2.73
N LEU A 181 -7.69 5.53 2.11
CA LEU A 181 -9.05 6.04 1.90
C LEU A 181 -9.76 6.29 3.23
N ALA A 182 -10.73 7.20 3.21
CA ALA A 182 -11.65 7.36 4.32
C ALA A 182 -12.48 6.08 4.52
N GLU A 183 -12.75 5.71 5.76
CA GLU A 183 -13.44 4.46 6.12
C GLU A 183 -14.79 4.26 5.40
N PRO A 184 -15.67 5.29 5.27
CA PRO A 184 -16.89 5.14 4.47
C PRO A 184 -16.63 4.83 2.99
N VAL A 185 -15.54 5.36 2.41
CA VAL A 185 -15.18 5.08 1.02
C VAL A 185 -14.64 3.66 0.85
N GLN A 186 -13.90 3.16 1.86
CA GLN A 186 -13.50 1.75 1.91
C GLN A 186 -14.72 0.83 1.95
N THR A 187 -15.74 1.17 2.74
CA THR A 187 -16.99 0.42 2.83
C THR A 187 -17.72 0.38 1.48
N MET A 188 -17.79 1.50 0.76
CA MET A 188 -18.39 1.55 -0.59
C MET A 188 -17.60 0.68 -1.59
N LEU A 189 -16.28 0.65 -1.48
CA LEU A 189 -15.45 -0.21 -2.32
C LEU A 189 -15.69 -1.69 -2.02
N MET A 190 -15.85 -2.06 -0.76
CA MET A 190 -16.15 -3.44 -0.34
C MET A 190 -17.55 -3.87 -0.75
N ALA A 191 -18.53 -2.96 -0.73
CA ALA A 191 -19.90 -3.21 -1.17
C ALA A 191 -20.02 -3.31 -2.70
N GLY A 192 -18.98 -2.89 -3.45
CA GLY A 192 -19.02 -2.84 -4.91
C GLY A 192 -19.76 -1.63 -5.46
N ASP A 193 -20.09 -0.63 -4.63
CA ASP A 193 -20.72 0.63 -5.06
C ASP A 193 -19.76 1.47 -5.91
N ILE A 194 -18.46 1.31 -5.69
CA ILE A 194 -17.39 1.94 -6.48
C ILE A 194 -16.31 0.90 -6.81
N ASP A 195 -15.67 1.05 -7.98
CA ASP A 195 -14.57 0.22 -8.43
C ASP A 195 -13.21 0.73 -7.92
N MET A 196 -12.17 -0.12 -8.04
CA MET A 196 -10.78 0.24 -7.73
C MET A 196 -10.29 1.49 -8.49
N GLY A 197 -10.77 1.71 -9.71
CA GLY A 197 -10.44 2.90 -10.50
C GLY A 197 -10.95 4.17 -9.84
N HIS A 198 -12.21 4.17 -9.40
CA HIS A 198 -12.83 5.26 -8.66
C HIS A 198 -12.09 5.52 -7.34
N ALA A 199 -11.84 4.47 -6.57
CA ALA A 199 -11.13 4.54 -5.30
C ALA A 199 -9.74 5.18 -5.46
N ARG A 200 -8.99 4.82 -6.52
CA ARG A 200 -7.68 5.40 -6.83
C ARG A 200 -7.75 6.89 -7.19
N ALA A 201 -8.76 7.29 -7.96
CA ALA A 201 -8.97 8.70 -8.30
C ALA A 201 -9.23 9.55 -7.05
N LEU A 202 -10.02 9.03 -6.11
CA LEU A 202 -10.39 9.69 -4.85
C LEU A 202 -9.20 9.86 -3.89
N LEU A 203 -8.14 9.05 -3.99
CA LEU A 203 -6.94 9.19 -3.15
C LEU A 203 -6.20 10.53 -3.29
N ALA A 204 -6.49 11.30 -4.34
CA ALA A 204 -5.92 12.64 -4.51
C ALA A 204 -6.55 13.69 -3.59
N LEU A 205 -7.67 13.38 -2.94
CA LEU A 205 -8.44 14.26 -2.08
C LEU A 205 -8.15 14.01 -0.60
N ASP A 206 -8.44 15.00 0.25
CA ASP A 206 -8.50 14.79 1.69
C ASP A 206 -9.71 13.92 2.09
N LYS A 207 -9.69 13.34 3.29
CA LYS A 207 -10.69 12.34 3.72
C LYS A 207 -12.14 12.84 3.69
N ALA A 208 -12.38 14.12 4.02
CA ALA A 208 -13.73 14.67 4.04
C ALA A 208 -14.26 14.84 2.60
N THR A 209 -13.41 15.38 1.72
CA THR A 209 -13.72 15.55 0.29
C THR A 209 -13.83 14.19 -0.42
N GLN A 210 -13.07 13.17 -0.02
CA GLN A 210 -13.22 11.80 -0.51
C GLN A 210 -14.65 11.29 -0.32
N ILE A 211 -15.22 11.44 0.89
CA ILE A 211 -16.57 10.97 1.22
C ILE A 211 -17.61 11.68 0.35
N THR A 212 -17.51 13.01 0.24
CA THR A 212 -18.43 13.81 -0.58
C THR A 212 -18.36 13.43 -2.05
N ALA A 213 -17.15 13.28 -2.58
CA ALA A 213 -16.92 12.87 -3.97
C ALA A 213 -17.39 11.43 -4.24
N ALA A 214 -17.13 10.48 -3.32
CA ALA A 214 -17.61 9.11 -3.43
C ALA A 214 -19.15 9.04 -3.51
N ASN A 215 -19.85 9.77 -2.66
CA ASN A 215 -21.30 9.86 -2.70
C ASN A 215 -21.81 10.41 -4.06
N GLN A 216 -21.12 11.40 -4.63
CA GLN A 216 -21.46 11.91 -5.96
C GLN A 216 -21.20 10.87 -7.06
N VAL A 217 -20.12 10.11 -6.97
CA VAL A 217 -19.79 9.02 -7.92
C VAL A 217 -20.90 7.98 -7.92
N VAL A 218 -21.33 7.51 -6.76
CA VAL A 218 -22.41 6.52 -6.63
C VAL A 218 -23.74 7.09 -7.11
N ALA A 219 -24.14 8.29 -6.63
CA ALA A 219 -25.43 8.90 -6.96
C ALA A 219 -25.58 9.19 -8.47
N ARG A 220 -24.51 9.59 -9.15
CA ARG A 220 -24.52 9.95 -10.57
C ARG A 220 -24.03 8.84 -11.49
N LYS A 221 -23.61 7.69 -10.94
CA LYS A 221 -23.01 6.56 -11.67
C LYS A 221 -21.86 7.01 -12.60
N LEU A 222 -20.96 7.83 -12.04
CA LEU A 222 -19.85 8.38 -12.82
C LEU A 222 -18.88 7.29 -13.24
N SER A 223 -18.33 7.41 -14.44
CA SER A 223 -17.21 6.58 -14.88
C SER A 223 -15.90 6.95 -14.15
N VAL A 224 -14.89 6.10 -14.26
CA VAL A 224 -13.57 6.37 -13.66
C VAL A 224 -12.97 7.69 -14.17
N ARG A 225 -13.09 7.97 -15.49
CA ARG A 225 -12.59 9.22 -16.09
C ARG A 225 -13.31 10.47 -15.57
N GLU A 226 -14.63 10.38 -15.40
CA GLU A 226 -15.42 11.48 -14.82
C GLU A 226 -15.07 11.69 -13.35
N THR A 227 -14.81 10.61 -12.60
CA THR A 227 -14.35 10.67 -11.22
C THR A 227 -12.97 11.30 -11.12
N GLU A 228 -12.03 10.99 -12.02
CA GLU A 228 -10.72 11.66 -12.09
C GLU A 228 -10.88 13.17 -12.34
N SER A 229 -11.79 13.55 -13.25
CA SER A 229 -12.08 14.95 -13.56
C SER A 229 -12.71 15.67 -12.35
N LEU A 230 -13.66 15.01 -11.66
CA LEU A 230 -14.28 15.49 -10.43
C LEU A 230 -13.24 15.69 -9.31
N ALA A 231 -12.38 14.69 -9.09
CA ALA A 231 -11.33 14.75 -8.09
C ALA A 231 -10.36 15.91 -8.36
N LYS A 232 -9.96 16.09 -9.62
CA LYS A 232 -9.09 17.21 -10.03
C LYS A 232 -9.75 18.57 -9.77
N LYS A 233 -11.07 18.71 -10.08
CA LYS A 233 -11.82 19.94 -9.84
C LYS A 233 -11.93 20.25 -8.36
N LEU A 234 -12.35 19.30 -7.54
CA LEU A 234 -12.49 19.46 -6.09
C LEU A 234 -11.12 19.73 -5.42
N GLY A 235 -10.06 19.06 -5.84
CA GLY A 235 -8.71 19.32 -5.35
C GLY A 235 -8.20 20.73 -5.70
N ALA A 236 -8.53 21.25 -6.87
CA ALA A 236 -8.19 22.62 -7.27
C ALA A 236 -8.99 23.66 -6.46
N GLU A 237 -10.28 23.45 -6.24
CA GLU A 237 -11.11 24.34 -5.41
C GLU A 237 -10.59 24.39 -3.96
N PHE A 238 -10.17 23.26 -3.38
CA PHE A 238 -9.59 23.20 -2.04
C PHE A 238 -8.23 23.91 -1.97
N THR A 239 -7.42 23.83 -3.02
CA THR A 239 -6.12 24.52 -3.09
C THR A 239 -6.31 26.04 -3.16
N LEU A 240 -7.38 26.51 -3.80
CA LEU A 240 -7.75 27.92 -3.85
C LEU A 240 -8.25 28.43 -2.50
N VAL A 241 -9.01 27.62 -1.76
CA VAL A 241 -9.51 27.96 -0.41
C VAL A 241 -8.41 27.81 0.65
N ALA A 242 -7.52 26.81 0.49
CA ALA A 242 -6.33 26.61 1.33
C ALA A 242 -5.12 27.47 0.93
N SER A 243 -5.31 28.48 0.07
CA SER A 243 -4.27 29.48 -0.17
C SER A 243 -3.87 30.04 1.19
N LYS A 244 -2.63 29.74 1.61
CA LYS A 244 -2.01 30.16 2.87
C LYS A 244 -2.47 31.57 3.21
N PRO A 245 -2.82 31.89 4.48
CA PRO A 245 -3.08 33.25 4.87
C PRO A 245 -1.89 34.06 4.36
N LYS A 246 -2.13 35.04 3.47
CA LYS A 246 -1.08 35.98 3.02
C LYS A 246 -0.40 36.40 4.30
N LYS A 247 0.88 36.06 4.51
CA LYS A 247 1.66 36.59 5.63
C LYS A 247 1.37 38.08 5.63
N GLU A 248 0.77 38.59 6.69
CA GLU A 248 0.49 40.01 6.79
C GLU A 248 1.78 40.73 6.48
N LYS A 249 1.73 41.55 5.43
CA LYS A 249 2.86 42.39 5.06
C LYS A 249 3.17 43.28 6.26
N SER A 250 4.46 43.44 6.58
CA SER A 250 4.86 44.35 7.67
C SER A 250 4.21 45.71 7.46
N ARG A 251 3.93 46.44 8.54
CA ARG A 251 3.37 47.79 8.44
C ARG A 251 4.21 48.69 7.54
N ASP A 252 5.53 48.51 7.60
CA ASP A 252 6.48 49.28 6.77
C ASP A 252 6.30 48.97 5.27
N LEU A 253 6.06 47.70 4.90
CA LEU A 253 5.81 47.32 3.50
C LEU A 253 4.49 47.87 2.98
N LYS A 254 3.44 47.86 3.80
CA LYS A 254 2.13 48.45 3.43
C LYS A 254 2.25 49.96 3.20
N ARG A 255 2.96 50.65 4.10
CA ARG A 255 3.19 52.09 3.97
C ARG A 255 3.96 52.43 2.71
N LEU A 256 4.98 51.64 2.38
CA LEU A 256 5.78 51.80 1.17
C LEU A 256 4.95 51.52 -0.12
N GLU A 257 4.02 50.58 -0.07
CA GLU A 257 3.07 50.31 -1.15
C GLU A 257 2.11 51.50 -1.36
N GLU A 258 1.56 52.06 -0.26
CA GLU A 258 0.70 53.21 -0.30
C GLU A 258 1.43 54.44 -0.86
N GLU A 259 2.64 54.77 -0.35
CA GLU A 259 3.46 55.85 -0.83
C GLU A 259 3.82 55.74 -2.33
N LEU A 260 4.18 54.53 -2.79
CA LEU A 260 4.47 54.26 -4.20
C LEU A 260 3.22 54.32 -5.08
N SER A 261 2.08 53.83 -4.57
CA SER A 261 0.82 53.89 -5.31
C SER A 261 0.33 55.31 -5.51
N ASP A 262 0.46 56.14 -4.49
CA ASP A 262 0.09 57.57 -4.55
C ASP A 262 1.03 58.35 -5.53
N LEU A 263 2.35 58.07 -5.46
CA LEU A 263 3.32 58.72 -6.33
C LEU A 263 3.13 58.36 -7.81
N LEU A 264 2.81 57.09 -8.08
CA LEU A 264 2.66 56.59 -9.43
C LEU A 264 1.25 56.70 -9.96
N ALA A 265 0.26 56.96 -9.09
CA ALA A 265 -1.17 56.91 -9.39
C ALA A 265 -1.55 55.56 -10.05
N ALA A 266 -0.96 54.47 -9.56
CA ALA A 266 -1.19 53.10 -10.03
C ALA A 266 -1.08 52.10 -8.87
N GLN A 267 -1.73 50.98 -8.98
CA GLN A 267 -1.67 49.96 -7.94
C GLN A 267 -0.29 49.30 -7.90
N VAL A 268 0.43 49.44 -6.77
CA VAL A 268 1.75 48.86 -6.54
C VAL A 268 1.68 47.72 -5.50
N ASP A 269 2.34 46.62 -5.80
CA ASP A 269 2.43 45.43 -4.93
C ASP A 269 3.91 45.09 -4.70
N VAL A 270 4.39 45.20 -3.47
CA VAL A 270 5.76 44.85 -3.07
C VAL A 270 5.81 43.43 -2.54
N ARG A 271 6.61 42.59 -3.20
CA ARG A 271 6.74 41.16 -2.87
C ARG A 271 8.15 40.83 -2.43
N VAL A 272 8.34 40.43 -1.18
CA VAL A 272 9.60 39.92 -0.66
C VAL A 272 9.72 38.44 -1.01
N LYS A 273 10.70 38.05 -1.85
CA LYS A 273 10.90 36.67 -2.31
C LYS A 273 11.80 35.86 -1.38
N ARG A 274 12.93 36.45 -0.92
CA ARG A 274 13.85 35.73 -0.01
C ARG A 274 14.68 36.72 0.83
N ARG A 275 15.20 36.22 1.95
CA ARG A 275 16.21 36.92 2.77
C ARG A 275 17.58 36.34 2.45
N VAL A 276 18.56 37.20 2.19
CA VAL A 276 19.95 36.85 1.90
C VAL A 276 20.84 37.53 2.92
N LYS A 277 21.82 36.79 3.46
CA LYS A 277 22.82 37.39 4.35
C LYS A 277 23.98 37.94 3.52
N ARG A 278 24.12 39.29 3.46
CA ARG A 278 25.26 39.99 2.85
C ARG A 278 25.97 40.80 3.89
N HIS A 279 27.30 40.71 3.94
CA HIS A 279 28.16 41.51 4.86
C HIS A 279 27.68 41.45 6.34
N GLY A 280 27.21 40.29 6.82
CA GLY A 280 26.75 40.13 8.20
C GLY A 280 25.33 40.65 8.49
N LYS A 281 24.66 41.32 7.56
CA LYS A 281 23.28 41.82 7.68
C LYS A 281 22.32 41.00 6.82
N PHE A 282 21.07 40.88 7.25
CA PHE A 282 20.02 40.24 6.48
C PHE A 282 19.36 41.28 5.55
N GLU A 283 19.52 41.10 4.24
CA GLU A 283 18.86 41.89 3.20
C GLU A 283 17.63 41.11 2.66
N GLN A 284 16.56 41.85 2.37
CA GLN A 284 15.36 41.31 1.75
C GLN A 284 15.40 41.58 0.25
N LEU A 285 15.40 40.48 -0.53
CA LEU A 285 15.29 40.56 -1.98
C LEU A 285 13.83 40.36 -2.39
N GLY A 286 13.33 41.24 -3.24
CA GLY A 286 11.93 41.22 -3.67
C GLY A 286 11.76 41.80 -5.07
N GLU A 287 10.52 41.96 -5.44
CA GLU A 287 10.08 42.62 -6.66
C GLU A 287 9.00 43.65 -6.33
N VAL A 288 8.91 44.67 -7.11
CA VAL A 288 7.82 45.66 -7.13
C VAL A 288 7.03 45.40 -8.40
N ALA A 289 5.74 45.11 -8.27
CA ALA A 289 4.83 44.92 -9.38
C ALA A 289 3.87 46.10 -9.46
N ILE A 290 3.81 46.76 -10.62
CA ILE A 290 2.91 47.87 -10.90
C ILE A 290 1.87 47.40 -11.91
N GLN A 291 0.59 47.59 -11.59
CA GLN A 291 -0.50 47.24 -12.49
C GLN A 291 -0.83 48.42 -13.40
N PHE A 292 -1.05 48.17 -14.66
CA PHE A 292 -1.45 49.19 -15.67
C PHE A 292 -2.60 48.62 -16.53
N GLY A 293 -3.54 49.48 -16.93
CA GLY A 293 -4.70 49.10 -17.73
C GLY A 293 -4.49 49.25 -19.24
N SER A 294 -3.51 50.08 -19.68
CA SER A 294 -3.20 50.31 -21.10
C SER A 294 -1.71 50.59 -21.32
N LEU A 295 -1.25 50.47 -22.57
CA LEU A 295 0.13 50.85 -22.95
C LEU A 295 0.42 52.36 -22.79
N ASP A 296 -0.60 53.18 -22.98
CA ASP A 296 -0.48 54.64 -22.78
C ASP A 296 -0.27 54.98 -21.30
N GLU A 297 -1.00 54.29 -20.41
CA GLU A 297 -0.81 54.41 -18.96
C GLU A 297 0.58 53.95 -18.52
N LEU A 298 1.10 52.85 -19.13
CA LEU A 298 2.48 52.42 -18.91
C LEU A 298 3.50 53.47 -19.33
N GLY A 299 3.27 54.16 -20.47
CA GLY A 299 4.10 55.28 -20.93
C GLY A 299 4.17 56.40 -19.88
N GLY A 300 3.00 56.84 -19.35
CA GLY A 300 2.91 57.82 -18.29
C GLY A 300 3.60 57.41 -16.99
N LEU A 301 3.51 56.13 -16.60
CA LEU A 301 4.24 55.59 -15.45
C LEU A 301 5.77 55.66 -15.62
N ILE A 302 6.26 55.35 -16.80
CA ILE A 302 7.70 55.41 -17.12
C ILE A 302 8.21 56.86 -17.05
N GLU A 303 7.43 57.81 -17.53
CA GLU A 303 7.78 59.25 -17.44
C GLU A 303 7.85 59.73 -15.99
N ARG A 304 6.87 59.36 -15.13
CA ARG A 304 6.89 59.71 -13.70
C ARG A 304 8.09 59.09 -12.97
N LEU A 305 8.42 57.82 -13.25
CA LEU A 305 9.62 57.18 -12.69
C LEU A 305 10.92 57.86 -13.14
N ARG A 306 10.99 58.43 -14.36
CA ARG A 306 12.14 59.20 -14.84
C ARG A 306 12.20 60.58 -14.20
N ALA A 307 11.07 61.25 -14.03
CA ALA A 307 11.00 62.57 -13.40
C ALA A 307 11.38 62.57 -11.91
N SER A 308 11.13 61.47 -11.20
CA SER A 308 11.54 61.34 -9.79
C SER A 308 13.03 61.11 -9.57
N ARG A 309 13.83 61.07 -10.64
CA ARG A 309 15.27 60.81 -10.58
C ARG A 309 16.13 62.13 -10.63
N ASN A 310 15.51 63.26 -10.80
CA ASN A 310 16.12 64.58 -10.66
C ASN A 310 15.68 65.20 -9.34
#